data_56a5f7b13b82bca092467cd3ea661e90
#
_entry.id   56a5f7b13b82bca092467cd3ea661e90
#
_cell.length_a   1.000
_cell.length_b   1.000
_cell.length_c   1.000
_cell.angle_alpha   90.00
_cell.angle_beta   90.00
_cell.angle_gamma   90.00
#
_symmetry.space_group_name_H-M   'P 1'
#
loop_
_entity.id
_entity.type
_entity.pdbx_description
1 polymer ?
#
loop_
_entity_poly.entity_id
_entity_poly.type
_entity_poly.pdbx_seq_one_letter_code
_entity_poly.pdbx_strand_id
1 'polypeptide(L)'
;TLDRSSAASDVYKRQVTGLTACGGDDGTKVVFTTGFGKNEVFRIGDESCSKAEIMIYLTTIQNQYANVYGTEIWNTSLNGVTLEDNVKETVLARIAQIKTMYLLAKEKEVTLDEAEEAKVVQAAQEYYSSLNDTEIETMGATEEIVENLYREYAMADKVYRLIIQDINPEISDDEARKITVQQIFFATASTDMDGNLKPYSESSIQKAYEKACEVRAMAVDGEHDFTELASKYSDDSEITYSFGKGEAESAYEEAAFNLATDEVSQVIQCERGYYIIKCTNTLDREETDANKLKIVEERKREVFGQEYDSFVNTLVRQLNDKLWDEITLITDEQVTTDNFFDVYAKYFPEE
;
A
#
# COMPACT_ATOMS: atom_id res chain seq x y z
N THR A 1 -11.48 -15.76 9.21
CA THR A 1 -12.51 -14.79 8.80
C THR A 1 -12.12 -13.33 9.05
N LEU A 2 -10.88 -13.07 9.45
CA LEU A 2 -10.32 -11.73 9.69
C LEU A 2 -9.49 -11.19 8.50
N ASP A 3 -9.38 -11.96 7.41
CA ASP A 3 -8.41 -11.69 6.34
C ASP A 3 -8.97 -10.98 5.11
N ARG A 4 -10.28 -10.71 5.05
CA ARG A 4 -10.91 -10.08 3.87
C ARG A 4 -11.17 -8.57 3.99
N SER A 5 -11.18 -8.03 5.21
CA SER A 5 -11.28 -6.58 5.46
C SER A 5 -9.93 -5.86 5.25
N SER A 6 -8.83 -6.60 5.20
CA SER A 6 -7.48 -6.02 5.14
C SER A 6 -7.05 -5.60 3.73
N ALA A 7 -7.56 -6.19 2.66
CA ALA A 7 -7.09 -5.90 1.31
C ALA A 7 -7.48 -4.48 0.83
N ALA A 8 -8.72 -4.04 1.02
CA ALA A 8 -9.12 -2.66 0.69
C ALA A 8 -8.48 -1.65 1.64
N SER A 9 -8.38 -1.99 2.94
CA SER A 9 -7.63 -1.23 3.92
C SER A 9 -6.13 -1.13 3.57
N ASP A 10 -5.52 -2.15 2.97
CA ASP A 10 -4.11 -2.14 2.61
C ASP A 10 -3.81 -1.34 1.34
N VAL A 11 -4.73 -1.26 0.39
CA VAL A 11 -4.61 -0.35 -0.77
C VAL A 11 -4.61 1.09 -0.29
N TYR A 12 -5.49 1.45 0.66
CA TYR A 12 -5.53 2.79 1.26
C TYR A 12 -4.35 3.05 2.22
N LYS A 13 -3.90 2.07 3.01
CA LYS A 13 -2.77 2.20 3.94
C LYS A 13 -1.42 2.41 3.25
N ARG A 14 -1.19 1.82 2.06
CA ARG A 14 0.05 2.02 1.31
C ARG A 14 0.13 3.35 0.56
N GLN A 15 -1.00 4.02 0.30
CA GLN A 15 -1.01 5.34 -0.35
C GLN A 15 -0.74 6.50 0.62
N VAL A 16 -1.01 6.32 1.91
CA VAL A 16 -0.77 7.36 2.94
C VAL A 16 0.72 7.60 3.22
N THR A 17 1.60 6.61 3.00
CA THR A 17 3.06 6.78 3.18
C THR A 17 3.74 7.62 2.09
N GLY A 18 3.02 8.02 1.03
CA GLY A 18 3.55 8.88 -0.05
C GLY A 18 3.28 10.38 0.14
N LEU A 19 2.51 10.80 1.15
CA LEU A 19 2.15 12.20 1.37
C LEU A 19 3.12 12.96 2.29
N THR A 20 4.18 12.32 2.79
CA THR A 20 5.25 13.00 3.50
C THR A 20 6.26 13.57 2.53
N ALA A 21 6.22 14.90 2.37
CA ALA A 21 7.28 15.77 1.88
C ALA A 21 7.63 15.68 0.38
N CYS A 22 6.89 16.39 -0.46
CA CYS A 22 7.51 17.16 -1.51
C CYS A 22 7.41 18.63 -1.16
N GLY A 23 8.36 19.14 -0.37
CA GLY A 23 8.72 20.53 -0.32
C GLY A 23 9.47 20.87 -1.61
N GLY A 24 8.75 21.23 -2.65
CA GLY A 24 9.23 21.87 -3.87
C GLY A 24 8.75 23.31 -3.83
N ASP A 25 9.70 24.22 -3.66
CA ASP A 25 9.53 25.66 -3.75
C ASP A 25 9.14 26.03 -5.19
N ASP A 26 7.84 26.34 -5.43
CA ASP A 26 7.44 27.25 -6.50
C ASP A 26 5.99 27.75 -6.30
N GLY A 27 5.89 29.04 -6.07
CA GLY A 27 4.72 29.82 -6.44
C GLY A 27 3.47 29.69 -5.56
N THR A 28 3.57 29.93 -4.24
CA THR A 28 2.41 30.08 -3.37
C THR A 28 1.53 31.24 -3.83
N LYS A 29 0.41 30.95 -4.50
CA LYS A 29 -0.67 31.94 -4.65
C LYS A 29 -1.25 32.20 -3.27
N VAL A 30 -0.92 33.33 -2.66
CA VAL A 30 -1.59 33.82 -1.45
C VAL A 30 -3.01 34.21 -1.86
N VAL A 31 -3.97 33.34 -1.62
CA VAL A 31 -5.39 33.66 -1.71
C VAL A 31 -5.80 34.19 -0.34
N PHE A 32 -6.21 35.44 -0.26
CA PHE A 32 -6.86 35.97 0.93
C PHE A 32 -8.22 35.28 1.06
N THR A 33 -8.29 34.23 1.89
CA THR A 33 -9.53 33.56 2.21
C THR A 33 -10.21 34.22 3.40
N THR A 34 -11.52 34.35 3.33
CA THR A 34 -12.38 34.50 4.53
C THR A 34 -12.04 33.38 5.49
N GLY A 35 -11.82 33.70 6.80
CA GLY A 35 -11.40 32.73 7.79
C GLY A 35 -12.29 31.48 7.84
N PHE A 36 -11.79 30.42 8.49
CA PHE A 36 -12.54 29.18 8.69
C PHE A 36 -13.87 29.41 9.38
N GLY A 37 -14.89 28.60 9.06
CA GLY A 37 -16.12 28.49 9.83
C GLY A 37 -15.86 28.00 11.26
N LYS A 38 -16.82 28.17 12.16
CA LYS A 38 -16.67 27.87 13.60
C LYS A 38 -16.22 26.43 13.87
N ASN A 39 -16.73 25.47 13.07
CA ASN A 39 -16.46 24.03 13.23
C ASN A 39 -15.71 23.46 12.03
N GLU A 40 -15.11 24.28 11.19
CA GLU A 40 -14.40 23.87 9.98
C GLU A 40 -12.94 23.53 10.30
N VAL A 41 -12.58 22.27 10.16
CA VAL A 41 -11.24 21.75 10.46
C VAL A 41 -10.30 21.94 9.27
N PHE A 42 -10.77 21.65 8.09
CA PHE A 42 -9.97 21.90 6.87
C PHE A 42 -10.87 22.19 5.66
N ARG A 43 -10.24 22.71 4.61
CA ARG A 43 -10.88 22.98 3.33
C ARG A 43 -10.00 22.50 2.20
N ILE A 44 -10.61 21.87 1.16
CA ILE A 44 -9.96 21.43 -0.06
C ILE A 44 -10.82 21.94 -1.23
N GLY A 45 -10.26 22.86 -2.06
CA GLY A 45 -11.07 23.54 -3.07
C GLY A 45 -12.26 24.26 -2.43
N ASP A 46 -13.47 23.91 -2.82
CA ASP A 46 -14.73 24.43 -2.30
C ASP A 46 -15.40 23.49 -1.26
N GLU A 47 -14.83 22.30 -1.02
CA GLU A 47 -15.33 21.38 0.00
C GLU A 47 -14.67 21.63 1.37
N SER A 48 -15.50 21.66 2.41
CA SER A 48 -15.05 21.80 3.81
C SER A 48 -15.26 20.51 4.59
N CYS A 49 -14.44 20.32 5.62
CA CYS A 49 -14.61 19.25 6.59
C CYS A 49 -14.84 19.82 7.97
N SER A 50 -15.92 19.42 8.60
CA SER A 50 -16.30 19.84 9.95
C SER A 50 -15.64 18.96 11.02
N LYS A 51 -15.63 19.48 12.27
CA LYS A 51 -15.20 18.72 13.44
C LYS A 51 -16.02 17.42 13.61
N ALA A 52 -17.34 17.47 13.37
CA ALA A 52 -18.20 16.31 13.51
C ALA A 52 -17.84 15.17 12.55
N GLU A 53 -17.51 15.50 11.30
CA GLU A 53 -17.04 14.51 10.31
C GLU A 53 -15.75 13.84 10.78
N ILE A 54 -14.77 14.61 11.27
CA ILE A 54 -13.53 14.06 11.85
C ILE A 54 -13.84 13.16 13.04
N MET A 55 -14.72 13.59 13.96
CA MET A 55 -15.02 12.83 15.16
C MET A 55 -15.71 11.49 14.88
N ILE A 56 -16.58 11.40 13.86
CA ILE A 56 -17.20 10.13 13.45
C ILE A 56 -16.12 9.13 13.01
N TYR A 57 -15.21 9.54 12.14
CA TYR A 57 -14.10 8.69 11.70
C TYR A 57 -13.15 8.32 12.83
N LEU A 58 -12.73 9.32 13.61
CA LEU A 58 -11.76 9.14 14.69
C LEU A 58 -12.30 8.20 15.77
N THR A 59 -13.55 8.38 16.20
CA THR A 59 -14.20 7.53 17.19
C THR A 59 -14.32 6.10 16.72
N THR A 60 -14.74 5.89 15.46
CA THR A 60 -14.83 4.54 14.89
C THR A 60 -13.47 3.84 14.92
N ILE A 61 -12.42 4.49 14.43
CA ILE A 61 -11.07 3.90 14.40
C ILE A 61 -10.52 3.73 15.82
N GLN A 62 -10.72 4.70 16.71
CA GLN A 62 -10.33 4.61 18.11
C GLN A 62 -10.92 3.36 18.76
N ASN A 63 -12.23 3.16 18.64
CA ASN A 63 -12.90 2.04 19.28
C ASN A 63 -12.53 0.69 18.64
N GLN A 64 -12.34 0.62 17.32
CA GLN A 64 -11.81 -0.56 16.67
C GLN A 64 -10.43 -0.97 17.21
N TYR A 65 -9.51 -0.01 17.40
CA TYR A 65 -8.20 -0.28 18.00
C TYR A 65 -8.35 -0.72 19.47
N ALA A 66 -9.15 0.00 20.25
CA ALA A 66 -9.37 -0.31 21.66
C ALA A 66 -10.00 -1.70 21.87
N ASN A 67 -10.93 -2.11 21.01
CA ASN A 67 -11.55 -3.43 21.05
C ASN A 67 -10.57 -4.58 20.75
N VAL A 68 -9.54 -4.34 19.95
CA VAL A 68 -8.53 -5.36 19.62
C VAL A 68 -7.38 -5.39 20.62
N TYR A 69 -6.89 -4.21 21.06
CA TYR A 69 -5.65 -4.08 21.81
C TYR A 69 -5.82 -3.56 23.22
N GLY A 70 -7.06 -3.17 23.61
CA GLY A 70 -7.34 -2.51 24.87
C GLY A 70 -7.05 -1.00 24.85
N THR A 71 -7.61 -0.26 25.79
CA THR A 71 -7.49 1.21 25.85
C THR A 71 -6.09 1.70 26.20
N GLU A 72 -5.27 0.85 26.87
CA GLU A 72 -3.89 1.18 27.21
C GLU A 72 -2.97 1.41 26.01
N ILE A 73 -3.39 0.98 24.80
CA ILE A 73 -2.60 1.18 23.59
C ILE A 73 -2.35 2.65 23.29
N TRP A 74 -3.25 3.54 23.70
CA TRP A 74 -3.14 4.98 23.48
C TRP A 74 -1.97 5.64 24.23
N ASN A 75 -1.46 4.97 25.26
CA ASN A 75 -0.26 5.40 25.99
C ASN A 75 1.05 5.05 25.27
N THR A 76 0.96 4.33 24.15
CA THR A 76 2.13 3.88 23.39
C THR A 76 2.70 5.02 22.55
N SER A 77 4.03 5.15 22.56
CA SER A 77 4.74 6.06 21.67
C SER A 77 5.88 5.33 20.93
N LEU A 78 6.08 5.67 19.67
CA LEU A 78 7.16 5.16 18.85
C LEU A 78 7.95 6.34 18.28
N ASN A 79 9.26 6.40 18.51
CA ASN A 79 10.13 7.48 18.04
C ASN A 79 9.67 8.90 18.46
N GLY A 80 8.98 9.03 19.61
CA GLY A 80 8.50 10.30 20.14
C GLY A 80 7.15 10.77 19.59
N VAL A 81 6.48 9.99 18.74
CA VAL A 81 5.12 10.22 18.27
C VAL A 81 4.17 9.28 19.01
N THR A 82 3.08 9.79 19.54
CA THR A 82 2.07 8.96 20.21
C THR A 82 1.22 8.20 19.19
N LEU A 83 0.64 7.07 19.60
CA LEU A 83 -0.32 6.37 18.74
C LEU A 83 -1.55 7.24 18.46
N GLU A 84 -1.99 8.05 19.44
CA GLU A 84 -3.06 9.02 19.24
C GLU A 84 -2.75 10.00 18.10
N ASP A 85 -1.56 10.63 18.11
CA ASP A 85 -1.15 11.55 17.05
C ASP A 85 -1.13 10.86 15.68
N ASN A 86 -0.58 9.65 15.63
CA ASN A 86 -0.51 8.88 14.39
C ASN A 86 -1.90 8.53 13.82
N VAL A 87 -2.84 8.13 14.69
CA VAL A 87 -4.22 7.82 14.28
C VAL A 87 -4.96 9.09 13.85
N LYS A 88 -4.80 10.22 14.56
CA LYS A 88 -5.37 11.51 14.15
C LYS A 88 -4.89 11.91 12.75
N GLU A 89 -3.59 11.86 12.49
CA GLU A 89 -3.02 12.18 11.18
C GLU A 89 -3.54 11.23 10.09
N THR A 90 -3.67 9.94 10.39
CA THR A 90 -4.22 8.94 9.47
C THR A 90 -5.69 9.24 9.13
N VAL A 91 -6.50 9.61 10.12
CA VAL A 91 -7.90 10.01 9.91
C VAL A 91 -8.01 11.26 9.07
N LEU A 92 -7.21 12.29 9.39
CA LEU A 92 -7.17 13.54 8.61
C LEU A 92 -6.83 13.26 7.13
N ALA A 93 -5.79 12.49 6.90
CA ALA A 93 -5.37 12.12 5.54
C ALA A 93 -6.45 11.33 4.79
N ARG A 94 -7.13 10.39 5.46
CA ARG A 94 -8.19 9.59 4.86
C ARG A 94 -9.39 10.42 4.45
N ILE A 95 -9.88 11.31 5.33
CA ILE A 95 -11.03 12.17 5.01
C ILE A 95 -10.64 13.17 3.91
N ALA A 96 -9.43 13.74 3.98
CA ALA A 96 -8.93 14.63 2.94
C ALA A 96 -8.86 13.93 1.57
N GLN A 97 -8.45 12.67 1.53
CA GLN A 97 -8.45 11.86 0.32
C GLN A 97 -9.86 11.63 -0.22
N ILE A 98 -10.83 11.23 0.63
CA ILE A 98 -12.22 11.03 0.22
C ILE A 98 -12.81 12.30 -0.36
N LYS A 99 -12.64 13.46 0.30
CA LYS A 99 -13.11 14.75 -0.21
C LYS A 99 -12.45 15.14 -1.53
N THR A 100 -11.16 14.86 -1.68
CA THR A 100 -10.45 15.07 -2.95
C THR A 100 -11.01 14.19 -4.06
N MET A 101 -11.26 12.90 -3.79
CA MET A 101 -11.88 11.99 -4.76
C MET A 101 -13.32 12.36 -5.07
N TYR A 102 -14.07 12.86 -4.11
CA TYR A 102 -15.41 13.41 -4.31
C TYR A 102 -15.39 14.63 -5.25
N LEU A 103 -14.43 15.56 -5.06
CA LEU A 103 -14.22 16.67 -5.98
C LEU A 103 -13.82 16.20 -7.39
N LEU A 104 -12.95 15.19 -7.50
CA LEU A 104 -12.59 14.57 -8.78
C LEU A 104 -13.81 13.91 -9.44
N ALA A 105 -14.68 13.27 -8.66
CA ALA A 105 -15.94 12.72 -9.17
C ALA A 105 -16.85 13.82 -9.74
N LYS A 106 -16.95 14.96 -9.04
CA LYS A 106 -17.72 16.14 -9.54
C LYS A 106 -17.11 16.70 -10.82
N GLU A 107 -15.78 16.82 -10.92
CA GLU A 107 -15.11 17.28 -12.15
C GLU A 107 -15.35 16.34 -13.33
N LYS A 108 -15.37 15.04 -13.07
CA LYS A 108 -15.64 14.02 -14.09
C LYS A 108 -17.14 13.76 -14.33
N GLU A 109 -18.01 14.60 -13.76
CA GLU A 109 -19.48 14.49 -13.87
C GLU A 109 -20.05 13.13 -13.42
N VAL A 110 -19.34 12.45 -12.52
CA VAL A 110 -19.83 11.21 -11.90
C VAL A 110 -20.96 11.54 -10.93
N THR A 111 -22.06 10.81 -11.01
CA THR A 111 -23.20 10.97 -10.11
C THR A 111 -23.68 9.60 -9.62
N LEU A 112 -24.27 9.55 -8.43
CA LEU A 112 -24.96 8.37 -7.98
C LEU A 112 -26.32 8.28 -8.68
N ASP A 113 -26.76 7.06 -9.00
CA ASP A 113 -28.12 6.84 -9.49
C ASP A 113 -29.14 6.76 -8.33
N GLU A 114 -30.43 6.66 -8.65
CA GLU A 114 -31.50 6.61 -7.64
C GLU A 114 -31.36 5.42 -6.66
N ALA A 115 -30.84 4.29 -7.13
CA ALA A 115 -30.66 3.11 -6.29
C ALA A 115 -29.45 3.26 -5.37
N GLU A 116 -28.37 3.86 -5.85
CA GLU A 116 -27.17 4.19 -5.07
C GLU A 116 -27.48 5.26 -4.00
N GLU A 117 -28.23 6.33 -4.38
CA GLU A 117 -28.69 7.34 -3.41
C GLU A 117 -29.59 6.73 -2.34
N ALA A 118 -30.51 5.84 -2.70
CA ALA A 118 -31.34 5.14 -1.73
C ALA A 118 -30.51 4.28 -0.75
N LYS A 119 -29.43 3.65 -1.22
CA LYS A 119 -28.48 2.91 -0.36
C LYS A 119 -27.76 3.84 0.60
N VAL A 120 -27.31 5.02 0.15
CA VAL A 120 -26.67 6.05 1.00
C VAL A 120 -27.61 6.44 2.15
N VAL A 121 -28.84 6.78 1.83
CA VAL A 121 -29.84 7.16 2.84
C VAL A 121 -30.09 6.02 3.84
N GLN A 122 -30.28 4.79 3.36
CA GLN A 122 -30.53 3.64 4.24
C GLN A 122 -29.32 3.33 5.14
N ALA A 123 -28.11 3.39 4.60
CA ALA A 123 -26.89 3.21 5.39
C ALA A 123 -26.74 4.29 6.46
N ALA A 124 -27.02 5.55 6.12
CA ALA A 124 -26.96 6.66 7.05
C ALA A 124 -27.98 6.51 8.20
N GLN A 125 -29.21 6.13 7.88
CA GLN A 125 -30.26 5.85 8.86
C GLN A 125 -29.88 4.67 9.77
N GLU A 126 -29.34 3.59 9.22
CA GLU A 126 -28.89 2.44 10.01
C GLU A 126 -27.79 2.83 11.00
N TYR A 127 -26.75 3.50 10.52
CA TYR A 127 -25.66 3.93 11.41
C TYR A 127 -26.13 4.94 12.44
N TYR A 128 -26.83 6.00 12.04
CA TYR A 128 -27.28 7.04 12.95
C TYR A 128 -28.24 6.50 14.01
N SER A 129 -29.13 5.58 13.66
CA SER A 129 -30.05 4.93 14.59
C SER A 129 -29.35 3.95 15.55
N SER A 130 -28.12 3.52 15.26
CA SER A 130 -27.33 2.69 16.16
C SER A 130 -26.61 3.48 17.25
N LEU A 131 -26.50 4.81 17.09
CA LEU A 131 -25.84 5.68 18.04
C LEU A 131 -26.73 5.96 19.25
N ASN A 132 -26.12 6.02 20.43
CA ASN A 132 -26.78 6.51 21.63
C ASN A 132 -26.67 8.06 21.77
N ASP A 133 -27.42 8.65 22.69
CA ASP A 133 -27.45 10.10 22.87
C ASP A 133 -26.06 10.68 23.20
N THR A 134 -25.25 9.99 24.00
CA THR A 134 -23.89 10.42 24.36
C THR A 134 -22.97 10.43 23.13
N GLU A 135 -23.06 9.43 22.27
CA GLU A 135 -22.31 9.35 21.03
C GLU A 135 -22.68 10.48 20.06
N ILE A 136 -24.00 10.73 19.89
CA ILE A 136 -24.52 11.81 19.06
C ILE A 136 -24.00 13.17 19.55
N GLU A 137 -24.11 13.43 20.85
CA GLU A 137 -23.69 14.72 21.45
C GLU A 137 -22.17 14.90 21.36
N THR A 138 -21.40 13.88 21.73
CA THR A 138 -19.94 13.96 21.81
C THR A 138 -19.28 14.09 20.45
N MET A 139 -19.76 13.36 19.45
CA MET A 139 -19.27 13.48 18.07
C MET A 139 -19.87 14.68 17.34
N GLY A 140 -20.99 15.22 17.81
CA GLY A 140 -21.78 16.22 17.08
C GLY A 140 -22.41 15.64 15.82
N ALA A 141 -22.73 14.35 15.82
CA ALA A 141 -23.25 13.64 14.67
C ALA A 141 -24.72 14.05 14.40
N THR A 142 -25.05 14.16 13.12
CA THR A 142 -26.44 14.29 12.65
C THR A 142 -26.64 13.32 11.49
N GLU A 143 -27.87 12.91 11.24
CA GLU A 143 -28.20 12.02 10.11
C GLU A 143 -27.72 12.62 8.79
N GLU A 144 -27.85 13.93 8.59
CA GLU A 144 -27.40 14.66 7.41
C GLU A 144 -25.87 14.59 7.23
N ILE A 145 -25.10 14.72 8.32
CA ILE A 145 -23.62 14.60 8.27
C ILE A 145 -23.23 13.18 7.84
N VAL A 146 -23.86 12.17 8.45
CA VAL A 146 -23.58 10.76 8.12
C VAL A 146 -23.95 10.45 6.66
N GLU A 147 -25.12 10.95 6.20
CA GLU A 147 -25.56 10.79 4.82
C GLU A 147 -24.57 11.42 3.83
N ASN A 148 -24.07 12.63 4.13
CA ASN A 148 -23.10 13.31 3.29
C ASN A 148 -21.76 12.55 3.27
N LEU A 149 -21.27 12.04 4.41
CA LEU A 149 -20.06 11.24 4.47
C LEU A 149 -20.18 9.97 3.62
N TYR A 150 -21.29 9.25 3.69
CA TYR A 150 -21.50 8.04 2.88
C TYR A 150 -21.66 8.36 1.39
N ARG A 151 -22.29 9.49 1.04
CA ARG A 151 -22.37 9.96 -0.33
C ARG A 151 -21.01 10.29 -0.91
N GLU A 152 -20.18 11.03 -0.15
CA GLU A 152 -18.81 11.34 -0.55
C GLU A 152 -17.99 10.05 -0.76
N TYR A 153 -18.17 9.07 0.13
CA TYR A 153 -17.48 7.79 0.03
C TYR A 153 -17.93 7.00 -1.22
N ALA A 154 -19.24 6.90 -1.45
CA ALA A 154 -19.79 6.22 -2.62
C ALA A 154 -19.38 6.88 -3.95
N MET A 155 -19.32 8.21 -3.99
CA MET A 155 -18.81 8.97 -5.14
C MET A 155 -17.32 8.73 -5.36
N ALA A 156 -16.54 8.69 -4.28
CA ALA A 156 -15.10 8.38 -4.34
C ALA A 156 -14.85 6.97 -4.90
N ASP A 157 -15.60 5.97 -4.43
CA ASP A 157 -15.51 4.61 -4.97
C ASP A 157 -15.90 4.56 -6.44
N LYS A 158 -16.95 5.26 -6.83
CA LYS A 158 -17.45 5.27 -8.20
C LYS A 158 -16.46 5.93 -9.17
N VAL A 159 -15.84 7.04 -8.81
CA VAL A 159 -14.82 7.68 -9.65
C VAL A 159 -13.55 6.82 -9.74
N TYR A 160 -13.15 6.16 -8.67
CA TYR A 160 -12.04 5.20 -8.72
C TYR A 160 -12.31 4.10 -9.76
N ARG A 161 -13.49 3.44 -9.68
CA ARG A 161 -13.89 2.41 -10.64
C ARG A 161 -13.94 2.93 -12.07
N LEU A 162 -14.46 4.15 -12.28
CA LEU A 162 -14.49 4.79 -13.60
C LEU A 162 -13.08 4.97 -14.18
N ILE A 163 -12.13 5.42 -13.38
CA ILE A 163 -10.75 5.66 -13.83
C ILE A 163 -10.05 4.36 -14.22
N ILE A 164 -10.30 3.28 -13.47
CA ILE A 164 -9.62 2.00 -13.71
C ILE A 164 -10.38 1.03 -14.63
N GLN A 165 -11.60 1.36 -15.07
CA GLN A 165 -12.49 0.45 -15.83
C GLN A 165 -11.90 -0.07 -17.15
N ASP A 166 -11.06 0.75 -17.80
CA ASP A 166 -10.47 0.42 -19.10
C ASP A 166 -9.09 -0.29 -18.96
N ILE A 167 -8.66 -0.58 -17.73
CA ILE A 167 -7.44 -1.34 -17.51
C ILE A 167 -7.66 -2.79 -17.96
N ASN A 168 -6.87 -3.22 -18.95
CA ASN A 168 -6.94 -4.61 -19.41
C ASN A 168 -6.47 -5.57 -18.29
N PRO A 169 -7.37 -6.44 -17.77
CA PRO A 169 -7.00 -7.42 -16.76
C PRO A 169 -6.24 -8.63 -17.33
N GLU A 170 -6.17 -8.77 -18.67
CA GLU A 170 -5.49 -9.88 -19.31
C GLU A 170 -3.98 -9.61 -19.38
N ILE A 171 -3.23 -10.36 -18.58
CA ILE A 171 -1.77 -10.38 -18.57
C ILE A 171 -1.30 -11.69 -19.18
N SER A 172 -0.39 -11.61 -20.16
CA SER A 172 0.17 -12.80 -20.78
C SER A 172 1.08 -13.58 -19.82
N ASP A 173 1.18 -14.91 -20.04
CA ASP A 173 2.12 -15.74 -19.30
C ASP A 173 3.57 -15.24 -19.47
N ASP A 174 3.93 -14.71 -20.63
CA ASP A 174 5.29 -14.21 -20.88
C ASP A 174 5.60 -12.93 -20.11
N GLU A 175 4.61 -12.05 -19.97
CA GLU A 175 4.74 -10.81 -19.19
C GLU A 175 4.85 -11.08 -17.70
N ALA A 176 3.99 -11.96 -17.18
CA ALA A 176 3.94 -12.29 -15.75
C ALA A 176 4.87 -13.43 -15.35
N ARG A 177 5.59 -14.00 -16.31
CA ARG A 177 6.37 -15.22 -16.15
C ARG A 177 7.29 -15.16 -14.93
N LYS A 178 7.09 -16.10 -14.03
CA LYS A 178 7.99 -16.43 -12.93
C LYS A 178 8.70 -17.74 -13.21
N ILE A 179 9.98 -17.77 -12.92
CA ILE A 179 10.81 -18.97 -12.98
C ILE A 179 11.33 -19.33 -11.61
N THR A 180 11.58 -20.61 -11.38
CA THR A 180 12.21 -21.07 -10.14
C THR A 180 13.59 -21.63 -10.45
N VAL A 181 14.57 -21.18 -9.71
CA VAL A 181 15.98 -21.58 -9.85
C VAL A 181 16.55 -22.03 -8.52
N GLN A 182 17.58 -22.88 -8.62
CA GLN A 182 18.54 -23.07 -7.52
C GLN A 182 19.83 -22.36 -7.88
N GLN A 183 20.53 -21.85 -6.88
CA GLN A 183 21.80 -21.13 -7.08
C GLN A 183 22.90 -21.60 -6.15
N ILE A 184 24.15 -21.41 -6.62
CA ILE A 184 25.37 -21.48 -5.82
C ILE A 184 26.03 -20.13 -5.93
N PHE A 185 26.27 -19.47 -4.81
CA PHE A 185 26.83 -18.13 -4.75
C PHE A 185 28.24 -18.16 -4.18
N PHE A 186 29.14 -17.39 -4.76
CA PHE A 186 30.51 -17.18 -4.31
C PHE A 186 30.73 -15.68 -4.15
N ALA A 187 30.84 -15.23 -2.91
CA ALA A 187 30.94 -13.82 -2.58
C ALA A 187 32.29 -13.21 -3.00
N THR A 188 32.25 -12.01 -3.58
CA THR A 188 33.42 -11.18 -3.90
C THR A 188 33.41 -9.84 -3.18
N ALA A 189 32.36 -9.57 -2.43
CA ALA A 189 32.19 -8.37 -1.62
C ALA A 189 31.41 -8.71 -0.33
N SER A 190 31.59 -7.92 0.68
CA SER A 190 30.73 -7.89 1.88
C SER A 190 29.90 -6.60 1.92
N THR A 191 28.77 -6.61 2.60
CA THR A 191 27.98 -5.42 2.84
C THR A 191 28.28 -4.86 4.22
N ASP A 192 28.58 -3.56 4.33
CA ASP A 192 28.77 -2.90 5.63
C ASP A 192 27.43 -2.57 6.32
N MET A 193 27.50 -1.98 7.54
CA MET A 193 26.30 -1.62 8.31
C MET A 193 25.46 -0.53 7.66
N ASP A 194 26.04 0.23 6.74
CA ASP A 194 25.37 1.30 5.99
C ASP A 194 24.82 0.81 4.63
N GLY A 195 24.97 -0.50 4.35
CA GLY A 195 24.50 -1.12 3.10
C GLY A 195 25.44 -1.01 1.91
N ASN A 196 26.66 -0.45 2.08
CA ASN A 196 27.62 -0.30 0.98
C ASN A 196 28.40 -1.59 0.76
N LEU A 197 28.62 -1.92 -0.53
CA LEU A 197 29.47 -3.05 -0.89
C LEU A 197 30.96 -2.73 -0.73
N LYS A 198 31.67 -3.63 -0.06
CA LYS A 198 33.13 -3.60 0.12
C LYS A 198 33.75 -4.78 -0.59
N PRO A 199 34.38 -4.58 -1.76
CA PRO A 199 35.04 -5.64 -2.51
C PRO A 199 36.13 -6.33 -1.69
N TYR A 200 36.27 -7.64 -1.87
CA TYR A 200 37.40 -8.39 -1.33
C TYR A 200 38.67 -8.08 -2.09
N SER A 201 39.81 -8.62 -1.63
CA SER A 201 41.08 -8.49 -2.34
C SER A 201 41.03 -9.18 -3.71
N GLU A 202 41.77 -8.68 -4.70
CA GLU A 202 41.87 -9.28 -6.04
C GLU A 202 42.20 -10.78 -5.98
N SER A 203 43.10 -11.18 -5.09
CA SER A 203 43.44 -12.59 -4.86
C SER A 203 42.27 -13.41 -4.33
N SER A 204 41.37 -12.83 -3.51
CA SER A 204 40.18 -13.51 -2.99
C SER A 204 39.10 -13.62 -4.09
N ILE A 205 38.94 -12.57 -4.89
CA ILE A 205 38.03 -12.57 -6.04
C ILE A 205 38.43 -13.63 -7.06
N GLN A 206 39.75 -13.72 -7.36
CA GLN A 206 40.26 -14.72 -8.28
C GLN A 206 40.02 -16.15 -7.77
N LYS A 207 40.22 -16.40 -6.47
CA LYS A 207 39.93 -17.71 -5.87
C LYS A 207 38.43 -18.06 -5.89
N ALA A 208 37.56 -17.08 -5.69
CA ALA A 208 36.12 -17.27 -5.78
C ALA A 208 35.71 -17.69 -7.21
N TYR A 209 36.28 -17.03 -8.23
CA TYR A 209 36.05 -17.39 -9.63
C TYR A 209 36.54 -18.80 -9.93
N GLU A 210 37.80 -19.15 -9.57
CA GLU A 210 38.36 -20.49 -9.78
C GLU A 210 37.50 -21.57 -9.11
N LYS A 211 37.01 -21.29 -7.87
CA LYS A 211 36.11 -22.19 -7.14
C LYS A 211 34.76 -22.32 -7.82
N ALA A 212 34.18 -21.22 -8.30
CA ALA A 212 32.94 -21.25 -9.08
C ALA A 212 33.08 -22.09 -10.32
N CYS A 213 34.19 -21.98 -11.06
CA CYS A 213 34.47 -22.82 -12.24
C CYS A 213 34.60 -24.31 -11.90
N GLU A 214 35.29 -24.65 -10.78
CA GLU A 214 35.43 -26.03 -10.31
C GLU A 214 34.03 -26.61 -9.93
N VAL A 215 33.24 -25.90 -9.15
CA VAL A 215 31.92 -26.34 -8.70
C VAL A 215 30.93 -26.44 -9.89
N ARG A 216 31.01 -25.50 -10.84
CA ARG A 216 30.22 -25.57 -12.07
C ARG A 216 30.54 -26.83 -12.88
N ALA A 217 31.82 -27.22 -12.98
CA ALA A 217 32.21 -28.45 -13.65
C ALA A 217 31.59 -29.69 -12.98
N MET A 218 31.56 -29.73 -11.64
CA MET A 218 30.88 -30.79 -10.88
C MET A 218 29.35 -30.77 -11.11
N ALA A 219 28.76 -29.58 -11.19
CA ALA A 219 27.31 -29.44 -11.36
C ALA A 219 26.78 -29.93 -12.71
N VAL A 220 27.65 -30.10 -13.70
CA VAL A 220 27.28 -30.57 -15.06
C VAL A 220 27.86 -31.95 -15.41
N ASP A 221 28.59 -32.61 -14.51
CA ASP A 221 29.20 -33.91 -14.80
C ASP A 221 28.22 -35.10 -14.74
N GLY A 222 27.01 -34.85 -14.14
CA GLY A 222 25.97 -35.85 -14.00
C GLY A 222 26.17 -36.80 -12.80
N GLU A 223 27.26 -36.64 -12.05
CA GLU A 223 27.60 -37.49 -10.88
C GLU A 223 27.21 -36.82 -9.56
N HIS A 224 27.07 -35.48 -9.53
CA HIS A 224 26.78 -34.69 -8.35
C HIS A 224 25.39 -34.04 -8.36
N ASP A 225 24.72 -34.08 -7.23
CA ASP A 225 23.44 -33.35 -7.04
C ASP A 225 23.68 -31.86 -6.83
N PHE A 226 22.95 -31.02 -7.57
CA PHE A 226 23.11 -29.56 -7.50
C PHE A 226 22.77 -28.99 -6.12
N THR A 227 21.75 -29.55 -5.42
CA THR A 227 21.35 -29.11 -4.10
C THR A 227 22.42 -29.44 -3.05
N GLU A 228 23.09 -30.61 -3.19
CA GLU A 228 24.19 -30.98 -2.32
C GLU A 228 25.40 -30.05 -2.54
N LEU A 229 25.70 -29.72 -3.81
CA LEU A 229 26.77 -28.78 -4.14
C LEU A 229 26.44 -27.39 -3.59
N ALA A 230 25.19 -26.90 -3.76
CA ALA A 230 24.77 -25.63 -3.22
C ALA A 230 24.89 -25.58 -1.69
N SER A 231 24.41 -26.59 -0.99
CA SER A 231 24.50 -26.68 0.45
C SER A 231 25.93 -26.72 0.98
N LYS A 232 26.87 -27.23 0.17
CA LYS A 232 28.27 -27.41 0.56
C LYS A 232 29.16 -26.21 0.21
N TYR A 233 28.88 -25.53 -0.88
CA TYR A 233 29.80 -24.57 -1.47
C TYR A 233 29.24 -23.15 -1.57
N SER A 234 27.91 -22.95 -1.46
CA SER A 234 27.32 -21.62 -1.52
C SER A 234 27.65 -20.79 -0.30
N ASP A 235 28.01 -19.54 -0.51
CA ASP A 235 28.13 -18.53 0.55
C ASP A 235 26.76 -17.97 0.99
N ASP A 236 25.67 -18.31 0.26
CA ASP A 236 24.30 -17.99 0.59
C ASP A 236 23.61 -19.21 1.21
N SER A 237 22.85 -18.99 2.29
CA SER A 237 22.10 -20.05 2.98
C SER A 237 20.80 -20.40 2.25
N GLU A 238 20.22 -19.47 1.53
CA GLU A 238 19.05 -19.67 0.69
C GLU A 238 19.51 -20.02 -0.72
N ILE A 239 19.07 -21.15 -1.22
CA ILE A 239 19.53 -21.70 -2.48
C ILE A 239 18.45 -21.78 -3.56
N THR A 240 17.18 -21.57 -3.20
CA THR A 240 16.05 -21.64 -4.14
C THR A 240 15.33 -20.31 -4.20
N TYR A 241 15.14 -19.80 -5.40
CA TYR A 241 14.49 -18.51 -5.63
C TYR A 241 13.48 -18.61 -6.77
N SER A 242 12.31 -17.95 -6.58
CA SER A 242 11.34 -17.71 -7.64
C SER A 242 11.28 -16.21 -7.93
N PHE A 243 11.43 -15.82 -9.20
CA PHE A 243 11.42 -14.41 -9.59
C PHE A 243 10.93 -14.22 -11.02
N GLY A 244 10.47 -12.99 -11.32
CA GLY A 244 10.06 -12.54 -12.64
C GLY A 244 11.07 -11.60 -13.28
N LYS A 245 10.74 -11.12 -14.49
CA LYS A 245 11.53 -10.12 -15.21
C LYS A 245 11.59 -8.80 -14.42
N GLY A 246 12.79 -8.22 -14.32
CA GLY A 246 13.02 -6.95 -13.60
C GLY A 246 13.22 -7.10 -12.09
N GLU A 247 13.22 -8.33 -11.54
CA GLU A 247 13.36 -8.57 -10.10
C GLU A 247 14.77 -8.98 -9.69
N ALA A 248 15.67 -9.28 -10.66
CA ALA A 248 17.03 -9.68 -10.41
C ALA A 248 18.04 -8.79 -11.16
N GLU A 249 19.34 -8.90 -10.81
CA GLU A 249 20.40 -8.22 -11.55
C GLU A 249 20.43 -8.70 -13.01
N SER A 250 20.59 -7.77 -13.95
CA SER A 250 20.43 -8.03 -15.39
C SER A 250 21.22 -9.25 -15.89
N ALA A 251 22.49 -9.42 -15.48
CA ALA A 251 23.31 -10.55 -15.91
C ALA A 251 22.78 -11.89 -15.35
N TYR A 252 22.29 -11.88 -14.11
CA TYR A 252 21.68 -13.04 -13.47
C TYR A 252 20.35 -13.40 -14.15
N GLU A 253 19.49 -12.40 -14.34
CA GLU A 253 18.18 -12.57 -14.96
C GLU A 253 18.30 -13.10 -16.38
N GLU A 254 19.14 -12.47 -17.23
CA GLU A 254 19.36 -12.92 -18.61
C GLU A 254 19.83 -14.37 -18.67
N ALA A 255 20.77 -14.75 -17.83
CA ALA A 255 21.24 -16.12 -17.76
C ALA A 255 20.13 -17.08 -17.33
N ALA A 256 19.38 -16.77 -16.26
CA ALA A 256 18.35 -17.64 -15.71
C ALA A 256 17.18 -17.85 -16.67
N PHE A 257 16.69 -16.79 -17.34
CA PHE A 257 15.56 -16.86 -18.27
C PHE A 257 15.89 -17.57 -19.58
N ASN A 258 17.18 -17.74 -19.91
CA ASN A 258 17.64 -18.47 -21.10
C ASN A 258 17.86 -19.98 -20.85
N LEU A 259 17.78 -20.42 -19.57
CA LEU A 259 17.96 -21.85 -19.24
C LEU A 259 16.68 -22.65 -19.52
N ALA A 260 16.86 -23.86 -20.04
CA ALA A 260 15.82 -24.88 -20.00
C ALA A 260 15.69 -25.49 -18.61
N THR A 261 14.57 -26.19 -18.36
CA THR A 261 14.40 -26.93 -17.09
C THR A 261 15.54 -27.93 -16.92
N ASP A 262 16.09 -27.97 -15.71
CA ASP A 262 17.27 -28.75 -15.29
C ASP A 262 18.62 -28.32 -15.91
N GLU A 263 18.64 -27.30 -16.73
CA GLU A 263 19.87 -26.76 -17.29
C GLU A 263 20.64 -25.92 -16.25
N VAL A 264 21.97 -26.03 -16.29
CA VAL A 264 22.91 -25.30 -15.45
C VAL A 264 23.65 -24.24 -16.26
N SER A 265 23.68 -23.02 -15.73
CA SER A 265 24.32 -21.87 -16.35
C SER A 265 25.85 -21.99 -16.45
N GLN A 266 26.47 -21.07 -17.19
CA GLN A 266 27.86 -20.73 -16.99
C GLN A 266 28.03 -19.99 -15.64
N VAL A 267 29.29 -19.73 -15.22
CA VAL A 267 29.58 -18.86 -14.11
C VAL A 267 29.16 -17.44 -14.50
N ILE A 268 28.25 -16.84 -13.73
CA ILE A 268 27.70 -15.51 -13.95
C ILE A 268 28.36 -14.54 -13.00
N GLN A 269 28.89 -13.45 -13.51
CA GLN A 269 29.45 -12.39 -12.68
C GLN A 269 28.38 -11.33 -12.41
N CYS A 270 28.13 -11.09 -11.13
CA CYS A 270 27.22 -10.07 -10.62
C CYS A 270 27.97 -9.13 -9.66
N GLU A 271 27.31 -8.09 -9.18
CA GLU A 271 27.93 -7.07 -8.34
C GLU A 271 28.48 -7.66 -7.03
N ARG A 272 27.76 -8.61 -6.41
CA ARG A 272 28.13 -9.22 -5.13
C ARG A 272 29.07 -10.41 -5.23
N GLY A 273 29.18 -11.01 -6.43
CA GLY A 273 30.00 -12.20 -6.64
C GLY A 273 29.67 -12.99 -7.87
N TYR A 274 30.06 -14.27 -7.84
CA TYR A 274 29.78 -15.22 -8.92
C TYR A 274 28.64 -16.15 -8.58
N TYR A 275 27.81 -16.45 -9.56
CA TYR A 275 26.67 -17.34 -9.43
C TYR A 275 26.73 -18.48 -10.42
N ILE A 276 26.26 -19.65 -10.01
CA ILE A 276 25.91 -20.77 -10.86
C ILE A 276 24.43 -21.04 -10.61
N ILE A 277 23.61 -21.10 -11.66
CA ILE A 277 22.18 -21.25 -11.57
C ILE A 277 21.77 -22.57 -12.22
N LYS A 278 20.88 -23.31 -11.58
CA LYS A 278 20.12 -24.40 -12.21
C LYS A 278 18.65 -24.00 -12.28
N CYS A 279 18.08 -23.95 -13.48
CA CYS A 279 16.65 -23.69 -13.62
C CYS A 279 15.86 -24.96 -13.27
N THR A 280 15.03 -24.90 -12.25
CA THR A 280 14.18 -26.05 -11.84
C THR A 280 12.78 -25.96 -12.42
N ASN A 281 12.32 -24.74 -12.74
CA ASN A 281 11.01 -24.52 -13.35
C ASN A 281 11.05 -23.28 -14.25
N THR A 282 10.89 -23.45 -15.55
CA THR A 282 10.92 -22.34 -16.53
C THR A 282 9.60 -21.56 -16.59
N LEU A 283 8.53 -22.07 -15.98
CA LEU A 283 7.23 -21.42 -15.83
C LEU A 283 6.55 -21.93 -14.56
N ASP A 284 6.79 -21.25 -13.47
CA ASP A 284 6.06 -21.50 -12.23
C ASP A 284 4.64 -20.98 -12.37
N ARG A 285 3.69 -21.90 -12.53
CA ARG A 285 2.28 -21.54 -12.80
C ARG A 285 1.65 -20.79 -11.66
N GLU A 286 1.85 -21.26 -10.43
CA GLU A 286 1.25 -20.67 -9.25
C GLU A 286 1.77 -19.25 -9.03
N GLU A 287 3.07 -19.08 -9.07
CA GLU A 287 3.72 -17.77 -8.93
C GLU A 287 3.40 -16.85 -10.12
N THR A 288 3.32 -17.37 -11.34
CA THR A 288 2.96 -16.60 -12.53
C THR A 288 1.53 -16.08 -12.45
N ASP A 289 0.57 -16.92 -12.04
CA ASP A 289 -0.83 -16.51 -11.90
C ASP A 289 -1.01 -15.49 -10.77
N ALA A 290 -0.30 -15.65 -9.65
CA ALA A 290 -0.25 -14.64 -8.59
C ALA A 290 0.37 -13.31 -9.08
N ASN A 291 1.42 -13.37 -9.90
CA ASN A 291 2.07 -12.20 -10.47
C ASN A 291 1.16 -11.45 -11.47
N LYS A 292 0.31 -12.14 -12.24
CA LYS A 292 -0.69 -11.48 -13.09
C LYS A 292 -1.61 -10.57 -12.31
N LEU A 293 -2.12 -11.05 -11.17
CA LEU A 293 -2.98 -10.25 -10.30
C LEU A 293 -2.22 -9.02 -9.77
N LYS A 294 -0.97 -9.22 -9.36
CA LYS A 294 -0.12 -8.12 -8.88
C LYS A 294 0.10 -7.05 -9.96
N ILE A 295 0.41 -7.46 -11.20
CA ILE A 295 0.62 -6.53 -12.32
C ILE A 295 -0.67 -5.74 -12.62
N VAL A 296 -1.83 -6.37 -12.61
CA VAL A 296 -3.12 -5.69 -12.80
C VAL A 296 -3.34 -4.63 -11.73
N GLU A 297 -3.10 -4.97 -10.46
CA GLU A 297 -3.26 -4.02 -9.35
C GLU A 297 -2.23 -2.89 -9.39
N GLU A 298 -1.02 -3.14 -9.83
CA GLU A 298 0.00 -2.11 -10.06
C GLU A 298 -0.41 -1.15 -11.18
N ARG A 299 -0.94 -1.65 -12.30
CA ARG A 299 -1.46 -0.82 -13.39
C ARG A 299 -2.64 0.05 -12.95
N LYS A 300 -3.58 -0.53 -12.21
CA LYS A 300 -4.71 0.23 -11.64
C LYS A 300 -4.21 1.37 -10.75
N ARG A 301 -3.24 1.06 -9.88
CA ARG A 301 -2.65 2.05 -8.97
C ARG A 301 -1.91 3.16 -9.73
N GLU A 302 -1.16 2.81 -10.77
CA GLU A 302 -0.43 3.78 -11.58
C GLU A 302 -1.37 4.73 -12.31
N VAL A 303 -2.37 4.20 -13.01
CA VAL A 303 -3.34 5.00 -13.77
C VAL A 303 -4.15 5.91 -12.84
N PHE A 304 -4.65 5.35 -11.73
CA PHE A 304 -5.37 6.14 -10.74
C PHE A 304 -4.45 7.21 -10.10
N GLY A 305 -3.21 6.85 -9.76
CA GLY A 305 -2.25 7.76 -9.16
C GLY A 305 -1.94 8.96 -10.05
N GLN A 306 -1.74 8.74 -11.34
CA GLN A 306 -1.48 9.82 -12.31
C GLN A 306 -2.65 10.81 -12.39
N GLU A 307 -3.89 10.31 -12.48
CA GLU A 307 -5.10 11.13 -12.50
C GLU A 307 -5.30 11.89 -11.19
N TYR A 308 -5.18 11.20 -10.07
CA TYR A 308 -5.35 11.76 -8.74
C TYR A 308 -4.31 12.84 -8.44
N ASP A 309 -3.02 12.58 -8.68
CA ASP A 309 -1.94 13.52 -8.43
C ASP A 309 -2.05 14.76 -9.32
N SER A 310 -2.42 14.58 -10.58
CA SER A 310 -2.68 15.69 -11.50
C SER A 310 -3.79 16.59 -10.96
N PHE A 311 -4.89 16.02 -10.47
CA PHE A 311 -6.01 16.76 -9.91
C PHE A 311 -5.67 17.45 -8.59
N VAL A 312 -5.04 16.72 -7.65
CA VAL A 312 -4.63 17.25 -6.33
C VAL A 312 -3.78 18.51 -6.47
N ASN A 313 -2.89 18.55 -7.46
CA ASN A 313 -2.01 19.70 -7.70
C ASN A 313 -2.78 20.96 -8.17
N THR A 314 -4.04 20.85 -8.58
CA THR A 314 -4.89 21.98 -8.92
C THR A 314 -5.62 22.58 -7.72
N LEU A 315 -5.68 21.86 -6.59
CA LEU A 315 -6.50 22.20 -5.44
C LEU A 315 -5.73 23.01 -4.40
N VAL A 316 -6.40 24.03 -3.87
CA VAL A 316 -5.94 24.74 -2.67
C VAL A 316 -6.40 23.97 -1.43
N ARG A 317 -5.46 23.70 -0.54
CA ARG A 317 -5.70 22.98 0.72
C ARG A 317 -5.36 23.87 1.91
N GLN A 318 -6.21 23.88 2.93
CA GLN A 318 -6.05 24.71 4.13
C GLN A 318 -6.47 23.93 5.36
N LEU A 319 -5.66 23.97 6.42
CA LEU A 319 -5.95 23.37 7.73
C LEU A 319 -6.17 24.48 8.76
N ASN A 320 -7.14 24.33 9.61
CA ASN A 320 -7.38 25.13 10.81
C ASN A 320 -6.61 24.50 11.97
N ASP A 321 -5.30 24.76 12.04
CA ASP A 321 -4.40 24.17 13.04
C ASP A 321 -4.95 24.31 14.47
N LYS A 322 -5.54 25.48 14.79
CA LYS A 322 -6.10 25.72 16.12
C LYS A 322 -7.22 24.74 16.46
N LEU A 323 -8.15 24.53 15.55
CA LEU A 323 -9.26 23.60 15.80
C LEU A 323 -8.78 22.13 15.72
N TRP A 324 -7.79 21.85 14.88
CA TRP A 324 -7.15 20.54 14.80
C TRP A 324 -6.46 20.15 16.11
N ASP A 325 -5.73 21.06 16.74
CA ASP A 325 -5.07 20.84 18.03
C ASP A 325 -6.08 20.58 19.18
N GLU A 326 -7.32 21.07 19.04
CA GLU A 326 -8.40 20.84 20.01
C GLU A 326 -9.09 19.46 19.85
N ILE A 327 -8.80 18.72 18.79
CA ILE A 327 -9.35 17.38 18.55
C ILE A 327 -8.53 16.35 19.32
N THR A 328 -9.18 15.60 20.19
CA THR A 328 -8.58 14.52 21.00
C THR A 328 -9.45 13.27 20.94
N LEU A 329 -8.87 12.14 21.34
CA LEU A 329 -9.63 10.91 21.54
C LEU A 329 -10.73 11.09 22.59
N ILE A 330 -11.81 10.35 22.43
CA ILE A 330 -12.92 10.36 23.39
C ILE A 330 -12.62 9.36 24.50
N THR A 331 -12.75 9.79 25.76
CA THR A 331 -12.50 8.95 26.93
C THR A 331 -13.77 8.51 27.66
N ASP A 332 -14.95 8.91 27.18
CA ASP A 332 -16.24 8.52 27.76
C ASP A 332 -16.56 7.05 27.40
N GLU A 333 -16.69 6.21 28.44
CA GLU A 333 -16.96 4.77 28.28
C GLU A 333 -18.33 4.46 27.63
N GLN A 334 -19.23 5.43 27.54
CA GLN A 334 -20.51 5.29 26.86
C GLN A 334 -20.39 5.45 25.34
N VAL A 335 -19.24 5.90 24.84
CA VAL A 335 -18.97 6.06 23.41
C VAL A 335 -18.28 4.81 22.89
N THR A 336 -19.04 3.91 22.32
CA THR A 336 -18.60 2.56 21.92
C THR A 336 -18.72 2.26 20.42
N THR A 337 -19.33 3.19 19.65
CA THR A 337 -19.56 2.99 18.21
C THR A 337 -18.25 2.76 17.46
N ASP A 338 -18.22 1.70 16.63
CA ASP A 338 -17.04 1.28 15.84
C ASP A 338 -17.39 0.79 14.45
N ASN A 339 -18.68 0.85 14.06
CA ASN A 339 -19.24 0.18 12.89
C ASN A 339 -19.54 1.10 11.70
N PHE A 340 -19.07 2.36 11.70
CA PHE A 340 -19.32 3.29 10.59
C PHE A 340 -18.94 2.73 9.22
N PHE A 341 -17.75 2.13 9.12
CA PHE A 341 -17.28 1.56 7.85
C PHE A 341 -17.96 0.22 7.52
N ASP A 342 -18.33 -0.57 8.53
CA ASP A 342 -19.00 -1.86 8.33
C ASP A 342 -20.42 -1.66 7.81
N VAL A 343 -21.12 -0.64 8.30
CA VAL A 343 -22.45 -0.25 7.77
C VAL A 343 -22.32 0.20 6.32
N TYR A 344 -21.33 1.02 5.97
CA TYR A 344 -21.09 1.37 4.56
C TYR A 344 -20.86 0.14 3.69
N ALA A 345 -19.93 -0.73 4.07
CA ALA A 345 -19.59 -1.94 3.31
C ALA A 345 -20.75 -2.91 3.13
N LYS A 346 -21.72 -2.93 4.04
CA LYS A 346 -22.94 -3.73 3.92
C LYS A 346 -23.81 -3.29 2.73
N TYR A 347 -23.91 -1.98 2.47
CA TYR A 347 -24.72 -1.41 1.40
C TYR A 347 -23.95 -1.25 0.08
N PHE A 348 -22.65 -1.09 0.17
CA PHE A 348 -21.70 -0.94 -0.94
C PHE A 348 -20.60 -1.99 -0.83
N PRO A 349 -20.91 -3.27 -1.04
CA PRO A 349 -19.91 -4.33 -0.97
C PRO A 349 -18.89 -4.16 -2.10
N GLU A 350 -17.65 -4.53 -1.83
CA GLU A 350 -16.61 -4.67 -2.85
C GLU A 350 -16.98 -5.80 -3.81
N GLU A 351 -16.93 -5.53 -5.12
CA GLU A 351 -17.19 -6.51 -6.19
C GLU A 351 -15.95 -7.37 -6.47
#